data_0525ef45d8905a061de20789aa3542bd
#
_entry.id   0525ef45d8905a061de20789aa3542bd
#
_cell.length_a   1.000
_cell.length_b   1.000
_cell.length_c   1.000
_cell.angle_alpha   90.00
_cell.angle_beta   90.00
_cell.angle_gamma   90.00
#
_symmetry.space_group_name_H-M   'P 1'
#
loop_
_entity.id
_entity.type
_entity.pdbx_description
1 polymer ?
#
loop_
_entity_poly.entity_id
_entity_poly.type
_entity_poly.pdbx_seq_one_letter_code
_entity_poly.pdbx_strand_id
1 'polypeptide(L)'
;GILSEIRMPPPDTPESLHLQIESIKLAFEDAFTYISDPRFREIPIEELLSEERLERRRALIGKEAYVPKVDMVKEFGTVYLATADKEGNMVSFIQSNFTGFGSGLVVPETGIALHNRGYSFSLDPQSPNFLEPGKRPYHTIIPGFLMKDGKPIGPFGVMGAFMQPQGNLQVLCRI
;
A
#
# COMPACT_ATOMS: atom_id res chain seq x y z
N GLY A 1 1.67 0.51 -12.81
CA GLY A 1 0.87 0.60 -14.04
C GLY A 1 0.65 2.04 -14.50
N ILE A 2 0.07 2.96 -13.66
CA ILE A 2 -0.23 4.34 -14.11
C ILE A 2 1.02 5.04 -14.67
N LEU A 3 2.18 4.89 -14.07
CA LEU A 3 3.44 5.53 -14.52
C LEU A 3 4.19 4.77 -15.61
N SER A 4 3.84 3.54 -15.95
CA SER A 4 4.66 2.68 -16.83
C SER A 4 4.87 3.27 -18.24
N GLU A 5 3.89 3.99 -18.78
CA GLU A 5 3.95 4.59 -20.10
C GLU A 5 4.31 6.11 -20.07
N ILE A 6 4.64 6.63 -18.90
CA ILE A 6 5.06 8.02 -18.72
C ILE A 6 6.58 8.09 -18.78
N ARG A 7 7.11 8.91 -19.67
CA ARG A 7 8.54 9.28 -19.61
C ARG A 7 8.78 10.13 -18.38
N MET A 8 9.25 9.51 -17.31
CA MET A 8 9.49 10.19 -16.05
C MET A 8 10.56 11.28 -16.18
N PRO A 9 10.31 12.48 -15.66
CA PRO A 9 11.36 13.48 -15.44
C PRO A 9 12.44 12.97 -14.49
N PRO A 10 13.60 13.66 -14.39
CA PRO A 10 14.62 13.28 -13.41
C PRO A 10 14.05 13.14 -11.99
N PRO A 11 14.46 12.14 -11.21
CA PRO A 11 14.04 11.99 -9.82
C PRO A 11 14.30 13.31 -9.05
N ASP A 12 13.49 13.60 -8.06
CA ASP A 12 13.59 14.79 -7.19
C ASP A 12 13.27 16.14 -7.86
N THR A 13 12.80 16.14 -9.11
CA THR A 13 12.20 17.34 -9.71
C THR A 13 10.74 17.49 -9.28
N PRO A 14 10.22 18.74 -9.17
CA PRO A 14 8.81 18.97 -8.85
C PRO A 14 7.85 18.22 -9.80
N GLU A 15 8.18 18.14 -11.07
CA GLU A 15 7.38 17.45 -12.09
C GLU A 15 7.36 15.94 -11.84
N SER A 16 8.50 15.33 -11.48
CA SER A 16 8.58 13.90 -11.15
C SER A 16 7.79 13.59 -9.89
N LEU A 17 7.93 14.41 -8.85
CA LEU A 17 7.20 14.25 -7.60
C LEU A 17 5.69 14.44 -7.79
N HIS A 18 5.29 15.41 -8.61
CA HIS A 18 3.87 15.62 -8.97
C HIS A 18 3.27 14.36 -9.60
N LEU A 19 3.90 13.80 -10.63
CA LEU A 19 3.43 12.59 -11.30
C LEU A 19 3.31 11.39 -10.34
N GLN A 20 4.30 11.21 -9.46
CA GLN A 20 4.27 10.14 -8.45
C GLN A 20 3.13 10.33 -7.46
N ILE A 21 2.94 11.54 -6.94
CA ILE A 21 1.90 11.85 -5.95
C ILE A 21 0.51 11.71 -6.56
N GLU A 22 0.28 12.27 -7.76
CA GLU A 22 -1.02 12.16 -8.43
C GLU A 22 -1.37 10.71 -8.76
N SER A 23 -0.41 9.92 -9.24
CA SER A 23 -0.62 8.50 -9.52
C SER A 23 -1.00 7.70 -8.27
N ILE A 24 -0.39 7.98 -7.12
CA ILE A 24 -0.73 7.32 -5.85
C ILE A 24 -2.12 7.71 -5.36
N LYS A 25 -2.53 8.96 -5.51
CA LYS A 25 -3.89 9.38 -5.15
C LYS A 25 -4.94 8.59 -5.93
N LEU A 26 -4.77 8.47 -7.25
CA LEU A 26 -5.65 7.69 -8.12
C LEU A 26 -5.65 6.19 -7.77
N ALA A 27 -4.49 5.63 -7.42
CA ALA A 27 -4.38 4.26 -6.98
C ALA A 27 -5.07 4.03 -5.62
N PHE A 28 -5.03 4.98 -4.70
CA PHE A 28 -5.76 4.91 -3.45
C PHE A 28 -7.28 4.99 -3.63
N GLU A 29 -7.77 5.79 -4.57
CA GLU A 29 -9.21 5.78 -4.90
C GLU A 29 -9.68 4.38 -5.33
N ASP A 30 -8.90 3.71 -6.19
CA ASP A 30 -9.20 2.33 -6.57
C ASP A 30 -9.07 1.38 -5.38
N ALA A 31 -8.02 1.52 -4.58
CA ALA A 31 -7.80 0.64 -3.43
C ALA A 31 -8.95 0.73 -2.41
N PHE A 32 -9.39 1.93 -2.05
CA PHE A 32 -10.49 2.11 -1.10
C PHE A 32 -11.85 1.70 -1.67
N THR A 33 -12.02 1.74 -2.99
CA THR A 33 -13.25 1.35 -3.66
C THR A 33 -13.37 -0.17 -3.80
N TYR A 34 -12.27 -0.89 -4.02
CA TYR A 34 -12.31 -2.29 -4.43
C TYR A 34 -11.59 -3.25 -3.48
N ILE A 35 -10.52 -2.83 -2.77
CA ILE A 35 -9.70 -3.75 -1.99
C ILE A 35 -10.36 -4.08 -0.65
N SER A 36 -10.62 -5.37 -0.44
CA SER A 36 -11.19 -5.93 0.80
C SER A 36 -10.74 -7.38 0.98
N ASP A 37 -11.32 -8.10 1.92
CA ASP A 37 -11.08 -9.56 2.04
C ASP A 37 -11.70 -10.28 0.83
N PRO A 38 -10.90 -10.94 -0.04
CA PRO A 38 -11.40 -11.59 -1.26
C PRO A 38 -12.34 -12.77 -1.00
N ARG A 39 -12.43 -13.27 0.23
CA ARG A 39 -13.43 -14.29 0.62
C ARG A 39 -14.84 -13.73 0.72
N PHE A 40 -14.98 -12.41 0.87
CA PHE A 40 -16.27 -11.72 1.04
C PHE A 40 -16.70 -10.94 -0.20
N ARG A 41 -15.73 -10.50 -1.00
CA ARG A 41 -16.00 -9.73 -2.22
C ARG A 41 -14.94 -10.01 -3.27
N GLU A 42 -15.38 -10.28 -4.49
CA GLU A 42 -14.48 -10.38 -5.63
C GLU A 42 -13.80 -9.04 -5.90
N ILE A 43 -12.49 -9.08 -6.09
CA ILE A 43 -11.68 -7.91 -6.43
C ILE A 43 -11.36 -8.00 -7.93
N PRO A 44 -11.78 -7.03 -8.77
CA PRO A 44 -11.58 -7.10 -10.22
C PRO A 44 -10.13 -6.74 -10.59
N ILE A 45 -9.16 -7.57 -10.18
CA ILE A 45 -7.72 -7.28 -10.33
C ILE A 45 -7.33 -7.08 -11.79
N GLU A 46 -7.84 -7.94 -12.70
CA GLU A 46 -7.54 -7.86 -14.13
C GLU A 46 -8.05 -6.54 -14.74
N GLU A 47 -9.25 -6.12 -14.36
CA GLU A 47 -9.80 -4.82 -14.79
C GLU A 47 -8.98 -3.66 -14.22
N LEU A 48 -8.68 -3.69 -12.92
CA LEU A 48 -7.93 -2.63 -12.23
C LEU A 48 -6.52 -2.43 -12.82
N LEU A 49 -5.92 -3.49 -13.34
CA LEU A 49 -4.59 -3.48 -13.95
C LEU A 49 -4.64 -3.49 -15.49
N SER A 50 -5.82 -3.43 -16.11
CA SER A 50 -5.94 -3.37 -17.56
C SER A 50 -5.36 -2.06 -18.12
N GLU A 51 -4.77 -2.13 -19.32
CA GLU A 51 -4.17 -0.94 -19.95
C GLU A 51 -5.21 0.14 -20.20
N GLU A 52 -6.42 -0.23 -20.62
CA GLU A 52 -7.53 0.72 -20.83
C GLU A 52 -7.86 1.51 -19.55
N ARG A 53 -7.88 0.84 -18.38
CA ARG A 53 -8.11 1.51 -17.10
C ARG A 53 -6.94 2.38 -16.71
N LEU A 54 -5.72 1.89 -16.86
CA LEU A 54 -4.50 2.63 -16.54
C LEU A 54 -4.37 3.89 -17.40
N GLU A 55 -4.72 3.82 -18.68
CA GLU A 55 -4.76 4.98 -19.57
C GLU A 55 -5.80 6.02 -19.13
N ARG A 56 -7.01 5.58 -18.78
CA ARG A 56 -8.04 6.47 -18.20
C ARG A 56 -7.54 7.15 -16.92
N ARG A 57 -6.83 6.42 -16.05
CA ARG A 57 -6.24 6.99 -14.83
C ARG A 57 -5.13 7.99 -15.15
N ARG A 58 -4.23 7.69 -16.09
CA ARG A 58 -3.20 8.64 -16.58
C ARG A 58 -3.80 9.93 -17.08
N ALA A 59 -4.88 9.85 -17.83
CA ALA A 59 -5.54 11.03 -18.40
C ALA A 59 -6.13 11.99 -17.33
N LEU A 60 -6.30 11.54 -16.09
CA LEU A 60 -6.76 12.38 -14.97
C LEU A 60 -5.63 13.18 -14.33
N ILE A 61 -4.36 12.87 -14.61
CA ILE A 61 -3.22 13.61 -14.06
C ILE A 61 -3.11 14.94 -14.79
N GLY A 62 -3.56 16.01 -14.14
CA GLY A 62 -3.47 17.37 -14.63
C GLY A 62 -2.17 18.08 -14.23
N LYS A 63 -2.06 19.36 -14.54
CA LYS A 63 -0.95 20.22 -14.10
C LYS A 63 -1.09 20.67 -12.64
N GLU A 64 -2.32 20.69 -12.13
CA GLU A 64 -2.63 21.10 -10.78
C GLU A 64 -2.83 19.87 -9.87
N ALA A 65 -2.55 20.04 -8.58
CA ALA A 65 -2.74 18.98 -7.60
C ALA A 65 -4.22 18.65 -7.40
N TYR A 66 -4.57 17.37 -7.56
CA TYR A 66 -5.89 16.86 -7.23
C TYR A 66 -6.02 16.68 -5.71
N VAL A 67 -7.16 17.08 -5.16
CA VAL A 67 -7.47 16.89 -3.74
C VAL A 67 -8.36 15.64 -3.57
N PRO A 68 -7.84 14.53 -3.05
CA PRO A 68 -8.63 13.33 -2.86
C PRO A 68 -9.68 13.52 -1.74
N LYS A 69 -10.84 12.88 -1.90
CA LYS A 69 -11.91 12.86 -0.90
C LYS A 69 -11.74 11.69 0.06
N VAL A 70 -10.62 11.66 0.79
CA VAL A 70 -10.30 10.55 1.71
C VAL A 70 -9.75 11.10 3.02
N ASP A 71 -10.32 10.66 4.15
CA ASP A 71 -9.77 10.92 5.47
C ASP A 71 -8.73 9.86 5.83
N MET A 72 -7.56 10.32 6.30
CA MET A 72 -6.45 9.44 6.68
C MET A 72 -6.16 9.53 8.18
N VAL A 73 -5.90 8.38 8.80
CA VAL A 73 -5.48 8.27 10.21
C VAL A 73 -4.05 8.76 10.38
N LYS A 74 -3.75 9.47 11.48
CA LYS A 74 -2.51 10.24 11.66
C LYS A 74 -1.38 9.55 12.46
N GLU A 75 -1.63 8.46 13.19
CA GLU A 75 -0.63 7.84 14.07
C GLU A 75 -0.39 6.37 13.73
N PHE A 76 0.89 5.99 13.57
CA PHE A 76 1.27 4.65 13.12
C PHE A 76 2.56 4.17 13.78
N GLY A 77 2.68 2.84 13.99
CA GLY A 77 3.89 2.16 14.39
C GLY A 77 4.11 0.91 13.54
N THR A 78 5.18 0.86 12.78
CA THR A 78 5.53 -0.26 11.91
C THR A 78 7.03 -0.45 11.89
N VAL A 79 7.52 -1.68 11.78
CA VAL A 79 8.92 -2.02 11.61
C VAL A 79 9.10 -2.83 10.34
N TYR A 80 10.01 -2.41 9.48
CA TYR A 80 10.47 -3.13 8.31
C TYR A 80 11.90 -3.59 8.49
N LEU A 81 12.22 -4.81 8.07
CA LEU A 81 13.58 -5.32 7.95
C LEU A 81 13.76 -6.13 6.66
N ALA A 82 14.99 -6.14 6.17
CA ALA A 82 15.43 -6.94 5.06
C ALA A 82 16.69 -7.71 5.44
N THR A 83 16.79 -8.96 5.02
CA THR A 83 17.98 -9.79 5.20
C THR A 83 18.31 -10.56 3.94
N ALA A 84 19.58 -10.88 3.75
CA ALA A 84 20.05 -11.76 2.69
C ALA A 84 21.22 -12.62 3.20
N ASP A 85 21.36 -13.80 2.67
CA ASP A 85 22.52 -14.67 2.92
C ASP A 85 23.41 -14.82 1.67
N LYS A 86 24.53 -15.50 1.82
CA LYS A 86 25.49 -15.74 0.72
C LYS A 86 24.99 -16.73 -0.33
N GLU A 87 23.99 -17.52 -0.03
CA GLU A 87 23.31 -18.44 -0.95
C GLU A 87 22.27 -17.72 -1.82
N GLY A 88 21.99 -16.42 -1.55
CA GLY A 88 21.02 -15.61 -2.29
C GLY A 88 19.60 -15.73 -1.78
N ASN A 89 19.37 -16.36 -0.62
CA ASN A 89 18.08 -16.30 0.04
C ASN A 89 17.86 -14.89 0.61
N MET A 90 16.66 -14.36 0.42
CA MET A 90 16.33 -12.99 0.83
C MET A 90 14.97 -12.94 1.51
N VAL A 91 14.83 -12.09 2.52
CA VAL A 91 13.59 -11.89 3.25
C VAL A 91 13.21 -10.42 3.25
N SER A 92 11.97 -10.14 2.86
CA SER A 92 11.32 -8.84 3.03
C SER A 92 10.28 -9.00 4.14
N PHE A 93 10.54 -8.43 5.31
CA PHE A 93 9.73 -8.64 6.50
C PHE A 93 9.21 -7.33 7.06
N ILE A 94 7.93 -7.32 7.42
CA ILE A 94 7.28 -6.16 8.03
C ILE A 94 6.31 -6.61 9.10
N GLN A 95 6.27 -5.90 10.23
CA GLN A 95 5.32 -6.14 11.32
C GLN A 95 4.80 -4.84 11.91
N SER A 96 3.60 -4.88 12.47
CA SER A 96 2.96 -3.71 13.05
C SER A 96 1.78 -4.11 13.91
N ASN A 97 1.59 -3.40 15.01
CA ASN A 97 0.34 -3.42 15.79
C ASN A 97 -0.72 -2.45 15.24
N PHE A 98 -0.43 -1.79 14.11
CA PHE A 98 -1.17 -0.75 13.42
C PHE A 98 -0.93 0.63 14.05
N THR A 99 -1.62 1.03 15.11
CA THR A 99 -1.37 2.33 15.78
C THR A 99 -0.67 2.09 17.12
N GLY A 100 0.47 2.74 17.37
CA GLY A 100 1.20 2.69 18.63
C GLY A 100 1.38 1.27 19.17
N PHE A 101 0.89 1.03 20.38
CA PHE A 101 0.89 -0.29 21.03
C PHE A 101 -0.30 -1.20 20.65
N GLY A 102 -0.99 -0.90 19.57
CA GLY A 102 -2.17 -1.66 19.12
C GLY A 102 -3.36 -1.44 20.03
N SER A 103 -4.03 -2.53 20.41
CA SER A 103 -5.20 -2.50 21.29
C SER A 103 -4.88 -2.18 22.76
N GLY A 104 -3.59 -2.17 23.13
CA GLY A 104 -3.17 -2.09 24.53
C GLY A 104 -3.37 -3.40 25.33
N LEU A 105 -3.88 -4.44 24.67
CA LEU A 105 -4.06 -5.77 25.30
C LEU A 105 -2.88 -6.68 25.00
N VAL A 106 -2.40 -7.35 26.00
CA VAL A 106 -1.35 -8.37 25.91
C VAL A 106 -1.95 -9.71 26.31
N VAL A 107 -1.70 -10.76 25.50
CA VAL A 107 -2.12 -12.11 25.85
C VAL A 107 -1.32 -12.58 27.06
N PRO A 108 -1.96 -12.96 28.19
CA PRO A 108 -1.26 -13.38 29.41
C PRO A 108 -0.23 -14.47 29.12
N GLU A 109 0.92 -14.40 29.82
CA GLU A 109 2.02 -15.36 29.78
C GLU A 109 2.75 -15.50 28.43
N THR A 110 2.34 -14.77 27.37
CA THR A 110 2.95 -14.87 26.03
C THR A 110 3.78 -13.65 25.63
N GLY A 111 3.48 -12.48 26.20
CA GLY A 111 4.05 -11.21 25.77
C GLY A 111 3.52 -10.72 24.40
N ILE A 112 2.54 -11.39 23.81
CA ILE A 112 1.97 -11.02 22.51
C ILE A 112 1.00 -9.85 22.68
N ALA A 113 1.36 -8.69 22.15
CA ALA A 113 0.48 -7.52 22.06
C ALA A 113 -0.49 -7.68 20.88
N LEU A 114 -1.79 -7.51 21.14
CA LEU A 114 -2.81 -7.59 20.10
C LEU A 114 -2.88 -6.28 19.31
N HIS A 115 -2.83 -6.38 17.98
CA HIS A 115 -2.99 -5.23 17.11
C HIS A 115 -4.42 -4.66 17.15
N ASN A 116 -4.58 -3.39 16.77
CA ASN A 116 -5.89 -2.71 16.66
C ASN A 116 -6.33 -2.49 15.20
N ARG A 117 -5.94 -3.36 14.28
CA ARG A 117 -6.18 -3.24 12.84
C ARG A 117 -7.66 -3.30 12.45
N GLY A 118 -8.52 -3.76 13.37
CA GLY A 118 -9.99 -3.68 13.23
C GLY A 118 -10.52 -2.26 13.02
N TYR A 119 -9.73 -1.23 13.39
CA TYR A 119 -10.05 0.17 13.09
C TYR A 119 -10.18 0.47 11.58
N SER A 120 -9.61 -0.40 10.73
CA SER A 120 -9.74 -0.29 9.27
C SER A 120 -11.09 -0.76 8.71
N PHE A 121 -11.96 -1.34 9.52
CA PHE A 121 -13.32 -1.65 9.09
C PHE A 121 -14.20 -0.40 8.99
N SER A 122 -15.12 -0.42 8.06
CA SER A 122 -16.19 0.57 7.93
C SER A 122 -17.46 0.07 8.61
N LEU A 123 -18.25 0.98 9.15
CA LEU A 123 -19.63 0.71 9.60
C LEU A 123 -20.67 1.01 8.52
N ASP A 124 -20.26 1.54 7.37
CA ASP A 124 -21.12 1.76 6.22
C ASP A 124 -21.33 0.41 5.48
N PRO A 125 -22.57 -0.10 5.39
CA PRO A 125 -22.88 -1.35 4.67
C PRO A 125 -22.52 -1.34 3.18
N GLN A 126 -22.36 -0.17 2.58
CA GLN A 126 -21.95 -0.03 1.17
C GLN A 126 -20.43 -0.13 0.99
N SER A 127 -19.67 -0.01 2.06
CA SER A 127 -18.21 -0.12 2.01
C SER A 127 -17.76 -1.55 1.69
N PRO A 128 -16.75 -1.76 0.82
CA PRO A 128 -16.14 -3.08 0.64
C PRO A 128 -15.50 -3.61 1.94
N ASN A 129 -15.12 -2.72 2.85
CA ASN A 129 -14.54 -3.05 4.14
C ASN A 129 -15.57 -2.97 5.29
N PHE A 130 -16.85 -3.16 5.02
CA PHE A 130 -17.88 -3.27 6.06
C PHE A 130 -17.54 -4.38 7.06
N LEU A 131 -17.75 -4.10 8.34
CA LEU A 131 -17.46 -5.02 9.44
C LEU A 131 -18.39 -6.26 9.39
N GLU A 132 -17.80 -7.43 9.23
CA GLU A 132 -18.51 -8.72 9.20
C GLU A 132 -17.73 -9.79 9.98
N PRO A 133 -18.43 -10.78 10.59
CA PRO A 133 -17.79 -11.88 11.31
C PRO A 133 -16.80 -12.65 10.42
N GLY A 134 -15.59 -12.91 10.92
CA GLY A 134 -14.57 -13.69 10.21
C GLY A 134 -13.86 -12.97 9.05
N LYS A 135 -14.23 -11.73 8.77
CA LYS A 135 -13.62 -10.90 7.73
C LYS A 135 -12.30 -10.30 8.19
N ARG A 136 -11.31 -10.26 7.31
CA ARG A 136 -10.05 -9.56 7.53
C ARG A 136 -10.20 -8.08 7.18
N PRO A 137 -9.68 -7.15 8.00
CA PRO A 137 -9.72 -5.72 7.71
C PRO A 137 -8.78 -5.35 6.55
N TYR A 138 -8.99 -4.18 5.96
CA TYR A 138 -8.03 -3.57 5.03
C TYR A 138 -6.64 -3.52 5.66
N HIS A 139 -5.63 -3.98 4.92
CA HIS A 139 -4.27 -4.11 5.42
C HIS A 139 -3.35 -3.05 4.81
N THR A 140 -2.46 -2.47 5.62
CA THR A 140 -1.59 -1.35 5.24
C THR A 140 -0.11 -1.72 5.13
N ILE A 141 0.31 -2.93 5.55
CA ILE A 141 1.71 -3.35 5.48
C ILE A 141 1.96 -4.13 4.19
N ILE A 142 2.97 -3.71 3.44
CA ILE A 142 3.27 -4.17 2.08
C ILE A 142 4.77 -4.35 1.88
N PRO A 143 5.38 -5.43 2.40
CA PRO A 143 6.78 -5.74 2.14
C PRO A 143 6.97 -5.99 0.64
N GLY A 144 7.86 -5.23 0.00
CA GLY A 144 8.13 -5.33 -1.42
C GLY A 144 9.31 -6.24 -1.75
N PHE A 145 9.34 -6.72 -2.98
CA PHE A 145 10.46 -7.48 -3.52
C PHE A 145 10.67 -7.13 -4.98
N LEU A 146 11.88 -6.70 -5.34
CA LEU A 146 12.22 -6.35 -6.72
C LEU A 146 12.78 -7.55 -7.46
N MET A 147 12.21 -7.81 -8.62
CA MET A 147 12.64 -8.87 -9.56
C MET A 147 13.02 -8.24 -10.88
N LYS A 148 14.02 -8.80 -11.57
CA LYS A 148 14.37 -8.46 -12.95
C LYS A 148 14.68 -9.74 -13.73
N ASP A 149 14.03 -9.92 -14.86
CA ASP A 149 14.20 -11.09 -15.74
C ASP A 149 14.07 -12.43 -14.97
N GLY A 150 13.07 -12.51 -14.07
CA GLY A 150 12.83 -13.68 -13.22
C GLY A 150 13.84 -13.90 -12.08
N LYS A 151 14.80 -13.00 -11.90
CA LYS A 151 15.81 -13.08 -10.84
C LYS A 151 15.56 -12.07 -9.73
N PRO A 152 15.81 -12.43 -8.46
CA PRO A 152 15.68 -11.50 -7.35
C PRO A 152 16.78 -10.42 -7.43
N ILE A 153 16.36 -9.16 -7.32
CA ILE A 153 17.24 -8.00 -7.14
C ILE A 153 17.38 -7.70 -5.65
N GLY A 154 16.26 -7.70 -4.92
CA GLY A 154 16.30 -7.51 -3.48
C GLY A 154 14.95 -7.13 -2.86
N PRO A 155 14.86 -7.31 -1.54
CA PRO A 155 13.73 -6.84 -0.75
C PRO A 155 13.81 -5.33 -0.56
N PHE A 156 12.65 -4.69 -0.54
CA PHE A 156 12.53 -3.28 -0.18
C PHE A 156 11.23 -3.01 0.57
N GLY A 157 11.18 -1.94 1.34
CA GLY A 157 9.99 -1.54 2.06
C GLY A 157 10.21 -0.29 2.88
N VAL A 158 9.11 0.36 3.22
CA VAL A 158 9.06 1.54 4.07
C VAL A 158 8.00 1.36 5.14
N MET A 159 8.04 2.17 6.18
CA MET A 159 7.08 2.21 7.28
C MET A 159 6.21 3.45 7.16
N GLY A 160 4.99 3.43 7.74
CA GLY A 160 4.13 4.61 7.79
C GLY A 160 2.69 4.38 7.32
N ALA A 161 2.14 3.18 7.52
CA ALA A 161 0.77 2.81 7.17
C ALA A 161 0.38 3.21 5.73
N PHE A 162 -0.55 4.15 5.57
CA PHE A 162 -1.00 4.61 4.24
C PHE A 162 0.08 5.35 3.43
N MET A 163 1.17 5.79 4.05
CA MET A 163 2.32 6.35 3.33
C MET A 163 3.16 5.27 2.63
N GLN A 164 3.05 3.99 3.04
CA GLN A 164 3.88 2.92 2.49
C GLN A 164 3.78 2.78 0.96
N PRO A 165 2.60 2.80 0.31
CA PRO A 165 2.52 2.75 -1.16
C PRO A 165 3.27 3.90 -1.83
N GLN A 166 3.14 5.13 -1.32
CA GLN A 166 3.86 6.29 -1.83
C GLN A 166 5.38 6.16 -1.62
N GLY A 167 5.81 5.79 -0.43
CA GLY A 167 7.23 5.61 -0.12
C GLY A 167 7.87 4.51 -0.97
N ASN A 168 7.20 3.37 -1.13
CA ASN A 168 7.66 2.29 -2.01
C ASN A 168 7.74 2.74 -3.47
N LEU A 169 6.76 3.50 -3.96
CA LEU A 169 6.80 4.06 -5.32
C LEU A 169 8.00 5.00 -5.50
N GLN A 170 8.24 5.89 -4.54
CA GLN A 170 9.37 6.82 -4.59
C GLN A 170 10.73 6.10 -4.57
N VAL A 171 10.86 5.00 -3.82
CA VAL A 171 12.05 4.13 -3.84
C VAL A 171 12.21 3.52 -5.23
N LEU A 172 11.16 2.90 -5.79
CA LEU A 172 11.21 2.27 -7.10
C LEU A 172 11.55 3.24 -8.25
N CYS A 173 11.05 4.47 -8.18
CA CYS A 173 11.35 5.48 -9.20
C CYS A 173 12.80 6.00 -9.16
N ARG A 174 13.60 5.62 -8.14
CA ARG A 174 15.01 6.01 -7.98
C ARG A 174 15.99 4.86 -8.29
N ILE A 175 15.52 3.65 -8.47
CA ILE A 175 16.32 2.48 -8.85
C ILE A 175 16.34 2.34 -10.38
#